data_226651cf566b674f7d1631216a9093df
#
_entry.id   226651cf566b674f7d1631216a9093df
#
_cell.length_a   1.000
_cell.length_b   1.000
_cell.length_c   1.000
_cell.angle_alpha   90.00
_cell.angle_beta   90.00
_cell.angle_gamma   90.00
#
_symmetry.space_group_name_H-M   'P 1'
#
loop_
_entity.id
_entity.type
_entity.pdbx_description
1 polymer ?
#
loop_
_entity_poly.entity_id
_entity_poly.type
_entity_poly.pdbx_seq_one_letter_code
_entity_poly.pdbx_strand_id
1 'polypeptide(L)'
;MNKTVGVVIPIYNVEKYLKECLDSVINQTYKNLQVILVNDGSTDENSFNIAKEYTLKDERFILFDKKNGGLSSARNVGIEYFSGEYILKNKTQILETNSLIEFNIEGNNPYEIYTVYKSYKAFHTTKDLADFIYPSIDYIIFLDSDDYWELDC
;
A
#
# COMPACT_ATOMS: atom_id res chain seq x y z
N MET A 1 3.63 11.51 22.76
CA MET A 1 3.45 12.14 21.46
C MET A 1 3.58 11.09 20.37
N ASN A 2 2.56 10.98 19.53
CA ASN A 2 2.50 9.88 18.58
C ASN A 2 3.06 10.30 17.22
N LYS A 3 4.18 9.69 16.84
CA LYS A 3 4.72 9.83 15.50
C LYS A 3 4.03 8.84 14.57
N THR A 4 3.80 9.23 13.32
CA THR A 4 3.25 8.34 12.30
C THR A 4 4.39 7.71 11.52
N VAL A 5 4.39 6.39 11.47
CA VAL A 5 5.40 5.61 10.73
C VAL A 5 4.79 5.08 9.44
N GLY A 6 5.42 5.42 8.33
CA GLY A 6 5.09 4.86 7.04
C GLY A 6 5.87 3.57 6.82
N VAL A 7 5.17 2.50 6.49
CA VAL A 7 5.78 1.18 6.24
C VAL A 7 5.62 0.85 4.76
N VAL A 8 6.72 0.59 4.10
CA VAL A 8 6.74 0.18 2.69
C VAL A 8 7.00 -1.31 2.60
N ILE A 9 6.08 -2.06 2.01
CA ILE A 9 6.17 -3.51 1.87
C ILE A 9 6.13 -3.86 0.38
N PRO A 10 7.30 -4.09 -0.24
CA PRO A 10 7.34 -4.60 -1.61
C PRO A 10 6.86 -6.04 -1.67
N ILE A 11 6.08 -6.38 -2.70
CA ILE A 11 5.50 -7.72 -2.87
C ILE A 11 5.87 -8.24 -4.25
N TYR A 12 6.54 -9.38 -4.29
CA TYR A 12 6.81 -10.10 -5.54
C TYR A 12 6.91 -11.60 -5.27
N ASN A 13 5.90 -12.35 -5.73
CA ASN A 13 5.88 -13.82 -5.63
C ASN A 13 6.16 -14.35 -4.22
N VAL A 14 5.41 -13.84 -3.23
CA VAL A 14 5.60 -14.17 -1.82
C VAL A 14 4.34 -14.76 -1.19
N GLU A 15 3.50 -15.43 -1.97
CA GLU A 15 2.22 -15.95 -1.48
C GLU A 15 2.34 -16.87 -0.25
N LYS A 16 3.48 -17.55 -0.08
CA LYS A 16 3.70 -18.42 1.06
C LYS A 16 3.98 -17.69 2.37
N TYR A 17 4.47 -16.45 2.30
CA TYR A 17 4.96 -15.70 3.46
C TYR A 17 4.15 -14.45 3.74
N LEU A 18 3.38 -13.97 2.75
CA LEU A 18 2.77 -12.65 2.82
C LEU A 18 1.78 -12.52 3.97
N LYS A 19 0.95 -13.52 4.23
CA LYS A 19 0.00 -13.48 5.35
C LYS A 19 0.68 -13.27 6.68
N GLU A 20 1.74 -14.02 6.95
CA GLU A 20 2.49 -13.90 8.19
C GLU A 20 3.10 -12.50 8.33
N CYS A 21 3.66 -11.97 7.25
CA CYS A 21 4.19 -10.61 7.20
C CYS A 21 3.12 -9.59 7.57
N LEU A 22 1.98 -9.62 6.88
CA LEU A 22 0.92 -8.62 7.07
C LEU A 22 0.24 -8.76 8.43
N ASP A 23 0.03 -9.97 8.92
CA ASP A 23 -0.49 -10.20 10.26
C ASP A 23 0.44 -9.61 11.32
N SER A 24 1.74 -9.74 11.13
CA SER A 24 2.72 -9.17 12.07
C SER A 24 2.65 -7.64 12.13
N VAL A 25 2.34 -7.00 11.03
CA VAL A 25 2.17 -5.54 10.99
C VAL A 25 0.88 -5.14 11.70
N ILE A 26 -0.22 -5.82 11.43
CA ILE A 26 -1.51 -5.54 12.08
C ILE A 26 -1.41 -5.70 13.59
N ASN A 27 -0.66 -6.69 14.04
CA ASN A 27 -0.56 -7.05 15.45
C ASN A 27 0.49 -6.27 16.23
N GLN A 28 1.21 -5.34 15.60
CA GLN A 28 2.17 -4.49 16.32
C GLN A 28 1.48 -3.71 17.43
N THR A 29 2.16 -3.57 18.55
CA THR A 29 1.66 -2.76 19.67
C THR A 29 1.60 -1.29 19.31
N TYR A 30 2.54 -0.79 18.52
CA TYR A 30 2.51 0.57 18.00
C TYR A 30 1.48 0.64 16.87
N LYS A 31 0.42 1.41 17.05
CA LYS A 31 -0.72 1.41 16.12
C LYS A 31 -0.73 2.57 15.13
N ASN A 32 0.09 3.58 15.33
CA ASN A 32 0.08 4.75 14.44
C ASN A 32 0.94 4.51 13.18
N LEU A 33 0.49 3.58 12.37
CA LEU A 33 1.15 3.15 11.13
C LEU A 33 0.31 3.52 9.92
N GLN A 34 0.98 3.86 8.83
CA GLN A 34 0.40 3.92 7.48
C GLN A 34 1.20 2.96 6.61
N VAL A 35 0.53 2.05 5.94
CA VAL A 35 1.20 0.93 5.25
C VAL A 35 0.88 0.97 3.77
N ILE A 36 1.92 1.00 2.94
CA ILE A 36 1.77 0.84 1.50
C ILE A 36 2.29 -0.54 1.08
N LEU A 37 1.43 -1.29 0.43
CA LEU A 37 1.77 -2.57 -0.20
C LEU A 37 2.00 -2.29 -1.68
N VAL A 38 3.17 -2.66 -2.18
CA VAL A 38 3.51 -2.44 -3.59
C VAL A 38 3.68 -3.79 -4.27
N ASN A 39 2.66 -4.20 -5.02
CA ASN A 39 2.74 -5.42 -5.81
C ASN A 39 3.53 -5.15 -7.08
N ASP A 40 4.74 -5.67 -7.13
CA ASP A 40 5.70 -5.42 -8.21
C ASP A 40 5.56 -6.47 -9.33
N GLY A 41 4.36 -6.59 -9.88
CA GLY A 41 4.08 -7.47 -11.00
C GLY A 41 4.22 -8.93 -10.66
N SER A 42 3.73 -9.38 -9.49
CA SER A 42 3.75 -10.79 -9.10
C SER A 42 3.12 -11.68 -10.17
N THR A 43 3.76 -12.80 -10.45
CA THR A 43 3.29 -13.80 -11.42
C THR A 43 2.62 -15.00 -10.76
N ASP A 44 2.73 -15.14 -9.43
CA ASP A 44 1.97 -16.14 -8.70
C ASP A 44 0.49 -15.75 -8.62
N GLU A 45 -0.37 -16.70 -8.26
CA GLU A 45 -1.82 -16.46 -8.23
C GLU A 45 -2.26 -15.59 -7.06
N ASN A 46 -1.59 -15.67 -5.93
CA ASN A 46 -2.19 -15.26 -4.66
C ASN A 46 -1.56 -14.05 -4.00
N SER A 47 -0.34 -13.63 -4.37
CA SER A 47 0.28 -12.46 -3.74
C SER A 47 -0.61 -11.22 -3.85
N PHE A 48 -1.09 -10.91 -5.05
CA PHE A 48 -1.99 -9.79 -5.25
C PHE A 48 -3.30 -9.95 -4.47
N ASN A 49 -3.90 -11.15 -4.54
CA ASN A 49 -5.19 -11.40 -3.89
C ASN A 49 -5.10 -11.28 -2.36
N ILE A 50 -4.01 -11.77 -1.77
CA ILE A 50 -3.77 -11.65 -0.35
C ILE A 50 -3.60 -10.17 0.03
N ALA A 51 -2.80 -9.43 -0.71
CA ALA A 51 -2.61 -8.01 -0.45
C ALA A 51 -3.93 -7.24 -0.53
N LYS A 52 -4.73 -7.50 -1.55
CA LYS A 52 -6.05 -6.87 -1.71
C LYS A 52 -6.98 -7.20 -0.55
N GLU A 53 -7.00 -8.45 -0.11
CA GLU A 53 -7.79 -8.88 1.06
C GLU A 53 -7.41 -8.09 2.32
N TYR A 54 -6.12 -7.88 2.55
CA TYR A 54 -5.66 -7.13 3.72
C TYR A 54 -6.01 -5.64 3.66
N THR A 55 -6.10 -5.06 2.48
CA THR A 55 -6.58 -3.67 2.37
C THR A 55 -8.04 -3.54 2.80
N LEU A 56 -8.82 -4.60 2.70
CA LEU A 56 -10.20 -4.63 3.20
C LEU A 56 -10.29 -4.78 4.72
N LYS A 57 -9.28 -5.40 5.33
CA LYS A 57 -9.26 -5.67 6.77
C LYS A 57 -8.80 -4.48 7.60
N ASP A 58 -7.96 -3.61 7.04
CA ASP A 58 -7.34 -2.55 7.79
C ASP A 58 -7.21 -1.29 6.93
N GLU A 59 -7.85 -0.21 7.36
CA GLU A 59 -7.87 1.09 6.65
C GLU A 59 -6.51 1.75 6.53
N ARG A 60 -5.54 1.35 7.34
CA ARG A 60 -4.19 1.90 7.29
C ARG A 60 -3.41 1.41 6.07
N PHE A 61 -3.93 0.40 5.37
CA PHE A 61 -3.27 -0.22 4.23
C PHE A 61 -3.77 0.38 2.92
N ILE A 62 -2.83 0.63 2.01
CA ILE A 62 -3.10 0.95 0.61
C ILE A 62 -2.27 0.02 -0.26
N LEU A 63 -2.86 -0.49 -1.32
CA LEU A 63 -2.18 -1.38 -2.26
C LEU A 63 -1.99 -0.69 -3.60
N PHE A 64 -0.76 -0.68 -4.08
CA PHE A 64 -0.43 -0.26 -5.43
C PHE A 64 -0.05 -1.48 -6.25
N ASP A 65 -0.69 -1.64 -7.40
CA ASP A 65 -0.39 -2.71 -8.36
C ASP A 65 0.36 -2.11 -9.54
N LYS A 66 1.59 -2.55 -9.75
CA LYS A 66 2.44 -2.00 -10.79
C LYS A 66 3.07 -3.11 -11.64
N LYS A 67 3.53 -2.74 -12.83
CA LYS A 67 4.34 -3.61 -13.66
C LYS A 67 5.69 -3.86 -12.99
N ASN A 68 6.22 -5.08 -13.10
CA ASN A 68 7.49 -5.44 -12.52
C ASN A 68 8.60 -4.48 -12.94
N GLY A 69 9.30 -3.92 -11.97
CA GLY A 69 10.43 -3.03 -12.16
C GLY A 69 11.57 -3.29 -11.19
N GLY A 70 11.41 -4.30 -10.33
CA GLY A 70 12.41 -4.69 -9.34
C GLY A 70 12.20 -4.06 -7.97
N LEU A 71 12.94 -4.57 -6.99
CA LEU A 71 12.78 -4.19 -5.59
C LEU A 71 12.99 -2.69 -5.35
N SER A 72 14.02 -2.11 -5.95
CA SER A 72 14.28 -0.67 -5.80
C SER A 72 13.14 0.17 -6.36
N SER A 73 12.57 -0.23 -7.50
CA SER A 73 11.41 0.44 -8.08
C SER A 73 10.20 0.37 -7.14
N ALA A 74 9.93 -0.79 -6.55
CA ALA A 74 8.83 -0.96 -5.61
C ALA A 74 9.00 -0.10 -4.36
N ARG A 75 10.21 -0.06 -3.79
CA ARG A 75 10.51 0.78 -2.63
C ARG A 75 10.35 2.27 -2.94
N ASN A 76 10.79 2.70 -4.13
CA ASN A 76 10.65 4.08 -4.57
C ASN A 76 9.18 4.50 -4.68
N VAL A 77 8.30 3.62 -5.12
CA VAL A 77 6.86 3.91 -5.13
C VAL A 77 6.36 4.28 -3.74
N GLY A 78 6.77 3.52 -2.73
CA GLY A 78 6.40 3.83 -1.35
C GLY A 78 6.93 5.17 -0.86
N ILE A 79 8.19 5.47 -1.16
CA ILE A 79 8.81 6.74 -0.80
C ILE A 79 8.08 7.91 -1.47
N GLU A 80 7.81 7.81 -2.75
CA GLU A 80 7.11 8.83 -3.53
C GLU A 80 5.68 9.05 -3.02
N TYR A 81 4.99 7.96 -2.69
CA TYR A 81 3.65 8.05 -2.11
C TYR A 81 3.67 8.82 -0.78
N PHE A 82 4.56 8.45 0.13
CA PHE A 82 4.65 9.10 1.44
C PHE A 82 5.19 10.53 1.37
N SER A 83 5.87 10.88 0.27
CA SER A 83 6.32 12.24 0.02
C SER A 83 5.26 13.11 -0.68
N GLY A 84 4.09 12.55 -0.99
CA GLY A 84 2.99 13.28 -1.61
C GLY A 84 3.22 13.59 -3.09
N GLU A 85 4.05 12.82 -3.77
CA GLU A 85 4.42 13.09 -5.18
C GLU A 85 3.39 12.59 -6.20
N TYR A 86 2.41 11.80 -5.77
CA TYR A 86 1.40 11.24 -6.68
C TYR A 86 0.14 12.08 -6.69
N ILE A 87 -0.48 12.14 -7.87
CA ILE A 87 -1.77 12.78 -8.07
C ILE A 87 -2.83 11.69 -8.25
N LEU A 88 -3.86 11.74 -7.43
CA LEU A 88 -4.99 10.82 -7.56
C LEU A 88 -5.81 11.17 -8.80
N LYS A 89 -5.92 10.22 -9.72
CA LYS A 89 -6.76 10.35 -10.92
C LYS A 89 -7.74 9.18 -11.03
N ASN A 90 -8.86 9.42 -11.70
CA ASN A 90 -9.84 8.39 -12.05
C ASN A 90 -10.30 7.55 -10.86
N LYS A 91 -10.83 8.20 -9.84
CA LYS A 91 -11.35 7.54 -8.66
C LYS A 91 -12.55 6.70 -9.01
N THR A 92 -12.32 5.46 -9.41
CA THR A 92 -13.39 4.51 -9.71
C THR A 92 -13.77 3.77 -8.45
N GLN A 93 -15.02 3.87 -8.09
CA GLN A 93 -15.55 3.20 -6.91
C GLN A 93 -16.07 1.82 -7.30
N ILE A 94 -15.49 0.80 -6.71
CA ILE A 94 -16.02 -0.56 -6.79
C ILE A 94 -16.69 -0.85 -5.45
N LEU A 95 -18.03 -0.92 -5.49
CA LEU A 95 -18.81 -1.24 -4.30
C LEU A 95 -18.81 -2.76 -4.11
N GLU A 96 -17.87 -3.23 -3.31
CA GLU A 96 -17.95 -4.56 -2.73
C GLU A 96 -18.42 -4.42 -1.27
N THR A 97 -18.59 -5.55 -0.59
CA THR A 97 -19.16 -5.63 0.76
C THR A 97 -18.50 -4.71 1.80
N ASN A 98 -17.28 -4.23 1.55
CA ASN A 98 -16.53 -3.39 2.48
C ASN A 98 -16.08 -2.06 1.89
N SER A 99 -16.73 -1.61 0.82
CA SER A 99 -16.45 -0.32 0.18
C SER A 99 -14.98 -0.19 -0.26
N LEU A 100 -14.42 -1.25 -0.83
CA LEU A 100 -13.09 -1.16 -1.42
C LEU A 100 -13.14 -0.26 -2.65
N ILE A 101 -12.26 0.71 -2.68
CA ILE A 101 -12.19 1.67 -3.77
C ILE A 101 -10.94 1.42 -4.58
N GLU A 102 -11.14 1.19 -5.87
CA GLU A 102 -10.08 1.13 -6.84
C GLU A 102 -9.88 2.51 -7.45
N PHE A 103 -8.65 2.98 -7.50
CA PHE A 103 -8.34 4.26 -8.12
C PHE A 103 -6.96 4.22 -8.77
N ASN A 104 -6.75 5.11 -9.72
CA ASN A 104 -5.45 5.25 -10.37
C ASN A 104 -4.68 6.40 -9.75
N ILE A 105 -3.37 6.19 -9.61
CA ILE A 105 -2.45 7.24 -9.17
C ILE A 105 -1.44 7.48 -10.28
N GLU A 106 -1.20 8.74 -10.57
CA GLU A 106 -0.19 9.15 -11.54
C GLU A 106 1.02 9.73 -10.80
N GLY A 107 2.18 9.22 -11.14
CA GLY A 107 3.44 9.71 -10.57
C GLY A 107 3.88 11.04 -11.20
N ASN A 108 4.45 11.90 -10.38
CA ASN A 108 4.95 13.23 -10.77
C ASN A 108 6.41 13.20 -11.22
N ASN A 109 6.98 12.01 -11.39
CA ASN A 109 8.37 11.86 -11.77
C ASN A 109 8.57 12.28 -13.25
N PRO A 110 9.41 13.27 -13.55
CA PRO A 110 9.61 13.73 -14.94
C PRO A 110 10.22 12.67 -15.85
N TYR A 111 10.84 11.63 -15.30
CA TYR A 111 11.39 10.52 -16.07
C TYR A 111 10.39 9.37 -16.25
N GLU A 112 9.29 9.39 -15.51
CA GLU A 112 8.23 8.37 -15.55
C GLU A 112 6.87 9.04 -15.77
N ILE A 113 6.78 9.88 -16.77
CA ILE A 113 5.64 10.76 -17.04
C ILE A 113 4.32 9.98 -17.21
N TYR A 114 4.41 8.73 -17.60
CA TYR A 114 3.26 7.89 -17.91
C TYR A 114 3.03 6.76 -16.90
N THR A 115 3.67 6.84 -15.74
CA THR A 115 3.48 5.80 -14.73
C THR A 115 2.13 5.97 -14.06
N VAL A 116 1.23 5.05 -14.35
CA VAL A 116 -0.08 4.98 -13.75
C VAL A 116 -0.18 3.66 -13.02
N TYR A 117 -0.50 3.73 -11.73
CA TYR A 117 -0.69 2.55 -10.91
C TYR A 117 -2.15 2.37 -10.59
N LYS A 118 -2.64 1.14 -10.63
CA LYS A 118 -3.91 0.81 -10.00
C LYS A 118 -3.71 0.74 -8.50
N SER A 119 -4.63 1.33 -7.77
CA SER A 119 -4.53 1.42 -6.32
C SER A 119 -5.83 0.99 -5.68
N TYR A 120 -5.70 0.36 -4.51
CA TYR A 120 -6.82 -0.21 -3.77
C TYR A 120 -6.73 0.23 -2.32
N LYS A 121 -7.84 0.72 -1.79
CA LYS A 121 -7.94 1.11 -0.39
C LYS A 121 -9.39 1.03 0.05
N ALA A 122 -9.61 0.62 1.30
CA ALA A 122 -10.94 0.62 1.90
C ALA A 122 -11.31 2.01 2.39
N PHE A 123 -12.50 2.44 2.05
CA PHE A 123 -13.08 3.69 2.55
C PHE A 123 -14.49 3.40 3.06
N HIS A 124 -14.91 4.07 4.12
CA HIS A 124 -16.23 3.89 4.67
C HIS A 124 -17.33 4.58 3.87
N THR A 125 -17.01 5.71 3.22
CA THR A 125 -17.97 6.51 2.46
C THR A 125 -17.32 7.07 1.19
N THR A 126 -18.17 7.47 0.24
CA THR A 126 -17.70 8.18 -0.96
C THR A 126 -17.05 9.52 -0.62
N LYS A 127 -17.52 10.14 0.48
CA LYS A 127 -16.93 11.39 0.96
C LYS A 127 -15.49 11.17 1.44
N ASP A 128 -15.23 10.09 2.16
CA ASP A 128 -13.87 9.77 2.61
C ASP A 128 -12.91 9.60 1.43
N LEU A 129 -13.37 8.99 0.34
CA LEU A 129 -12.58 8.92 -0.88
C LEU A 129 -12.33 10.31 -1.47
N ALA A 130 -13.38 11.14 -1.57
CA ALA A 130 -13.26 12.49 -2.16
C ALA A 130 -12.33 13.37 -1.34
N ASP A 131 -12.34 13.21 -0.02
CA ASP A 131 -11.55 13.98 0.92
C ASP A 131 -10.17 13.36 1.19
N PHE A 132 -9.83 12.26 0.51
CA PHE A 132 -8.57 11.57 0.74
C PHE A 132 -7.38 12.49 0.47
N ILE A 133 -6.50 12.56 1.46
CA ILE A 133 -5.23 13.26 1.38
C ILE A 133 -4.11 12.30 1.75
N TYR A 134 -2.91 12.58 1.27
CA TYR A 134 -1.75 11.78 1.65
C TYR A 134 -1.49 11.90 3.15
N PRO A 135 -1.17 10.77 3.82
CA PRO A 135 -0.87 10.82 5.24
C PRO A 135 0.40 11.62 5.51
N SER A 136 0.40 12.33 6.62
CA SER A 136 1.60 13.00 7.13
C SER A 136 2.45 11.97 7.87
N ILE A 137 3.65 11.73 7.38
CA ILE A 137 4.55 10.67 7.86
C ILE A 137 5.78 11.28 8.51
N ASP A 138 6.13 10.81 9.69
CA ASP A 138 7.34 11.24 10.41
C ASP A 138 8.55 10.38 10.06
N TYR A 139 8.34 9.07 9.86
CA TYR A 139 9.41 8.12 9.54
C TYR A 139 8.92 7.14 8.48
N ILE A 140 9.83 6.72 7.60
CA ILE A 140 9.56 5.66 6.62
C ILE A 140 10.48 4.49 6.94
N ILE A 141 9.90 3.30 7.02
CA ILE A 141 10.65 2.05 7.18
C ILE A 141 10.22 1.05 6.14
N PHE A 142 11.07 0.07 5.89
CA PHE A 142 10.81 -0.98 4.91
C PHE A 142 10.71 -2.32 5.61
N LEU A 143 9.80 -3.15 5.13
CA LEU A 143 9.65 -4.53 5.58
C LEU A 143 9.56 -5.44 4.35
N ASP A 144 10.47 -6.39 4.25
CA ASP A 144 10.41 -7.37 3.17
C ASP A 144 9.24 -8.32 3.39
N SER A 145 8.49 -8.61 2.34
CA SER A 145 7.23 -9.37 2.43
C SER A 145 7.40 -10.85 2.72
N ASP A 146 8.61 -11.36 2.71
CA ASP A 146 8.95 -12.71 3.17
C ASP A 146 9.45 -12.73 4.62
N ASP A 147 9.36 -11.59 5.30
CA ASP A 147 9.78 -11.40 6.67
C ASP A 147 8.57 -11.09 7.57
N TYR A 148 8.78 -10.99 8.86
CA TYR A 148 7.73 -10.60 9.79
C TYR A 148 8.33 -9.87 11.00
N TRP A 149 7.50 -9.09 11.67
CA TRP A 149 7.88 -8.38 12.89
C TRP A 149 7.39 -9.15 14.11
N GLU A 150 8.21 -9.15 15.15
CA GLU A 150 7.72 -9.51 16.46
C GLU A 150 6.91 -8.37 17.06
N LEU A 151 6.08 -8.67 18.05
CA LEU A 151 5.37 -7.64 18.82
C LEU A 151 6.41 -6.69 19.42
N ASP A 152 6.12 -5.43 19.54
CA ASP A 152 7.01 -4.41 20.11
C ASP A 152 8.28 -4.12 19.27
N CYS A 153 8.25 -4.42 18.01
CA CYS A 153 9.38 -4.15 17.13
C CYS A 153 9.57 -2.65 16.85
#